data_553b00df224853b59e9c81540a8f2720
#
_entry.id   553b00df224853b59e9c81540a8f2720
#
_cell.length_a   1.000
_cell.length_b   1.000
_cell.length_c   1.000
_cell.angle_alpha   90.00
_cell.angle_beta   90.00
_cell.angle_gamma   90.00
#
_symmetry.space_group_name_H-M   'P 1'
#
loop_
_entity.id
_entity.type
_entity.pdbx_description
1 polymer ?
#
loop_
_entity_poly.entity_id
_entity_poly.type
_entity_poly.pdbx_seq_one_letter_code
_entity_poly.pdbx_strand_id
1 'polypeptide(L)'
;MTDAITDTTVGGAAERTRVAVVLARGLGTRMRASSPAGSGLTSQQATAAASGYKALMPIGEHRLIDYSLSALVDAGIERAVLVVGPEHEDFRRHIDSLELTRLTIDLAVQVNPLGTADAVLSAEAAVDGEPFLMVNGDNYYPRRVLRDLARHRGNALAGFDRAALVAESNIPAERIAAFALVRARDGALEEIVEKPSAEVVRAAGPHAPVSMNAFRFTPEIFAACRRITPSPRGELEIVDAVRALPGPVSVLSATGGVLDLSRREDIAEVEARLSGTEVSL
;
A
#
# COMPACT_ATOMS: atom_id res chain seq x y z
N MET A 1 -26.24 54.18 -5.19
CA MET A 1 -25.42 53.43 -4.21
C MET A 1 -25.54 52.00 -4.58
N THR A 2 -24.56 51.50 -5.31
CA THR A 2 -24.52 50.13 -5.89
C THR A 2 -23.42 49.43 -5.15
N ASP A 3 -23.81 48.56 -4.20
CA ASP A 3 -22.85 47.69 -3.48
C ASP A 3 -22.37 46.56 -4.41
N ALA A 4 -21.11 46.62 -4.75
CA ALA A 4 -20.41 45.58 -5.46
C ALA A 4 -20.07 44.47 -4.47
N ILE A 5 -20.76 43.32 -4.58
CA ILE A 5 -20.39 42.08 -3.90
C ILE A 5 -19.14 41.53 -4.60
N THR A 6 -18.01 41.69 -3.97
CA THR A 6 -16.76 41.04 -4.37
C THR A 6 -16.87 39.56 -4.01
N ASP A 7 -17.16 38.75 -5.02
CA ASP A 7 -17.04 37.28 -4.94
C ASP A 7 -15.54 36.92 -4.91
N THR A 8 -15.04 36.70 -3.70
CA THR A 8 -13.68 36.23 -3.48
C THR A 8 -13.68 34.69 -3.54
N THR A 9 -13.81 34.14 -4.72
CA THR A 9 -13.49 32.71 -4.96
C THR A 9 -11.99 32.53 -4.79
N VAL A 10 -11.57 32.25 -3.55
CA VAL A 10 -10.23 31.70 -3.29
C VAL A 10 -10.21 30.28 -3.86
N GLY A 11 -9.81 30.17 -5.11
CA GLY A 11 -9.44 28.92 -5.74
C GLY A 11 -8.18 28.38 -5.09
N GLY A 12 -8.31 27.74 -3.92
CA GLY A 12 -7.23 26.97 -3.31
C GLY A 12 -6.80 25.88 -4.29
N ALA A 13 -5.55 25.95 -4.77
CA ALA A 13 -4.92 24.84 -5.48
C ALA A 13 -5.19 23.57 -4.69
N ALA A 14 -5.74 22.53 -5.33
CA ALA A 14 -6.06 21.29 -4.69
C ALA A 14 -4.81 20.75 -3.98
N GLU A 15 -4.84 20.70 -2.65
CA GLU A 15 -3.72 20.27 -1.84
C GLU A 15 -3.46 18.79 -2.16
N ARG A 16 -2.43 18.58 -2.97
CA ARG A 16 -2.02 17.27 -3.44
C ARG A 16 -1.35 16.54 -2.29
N THR A 17 -1.68 15.26 -2.10
CA THR A 17 -1.00 14.40 -1.13
C THR A 17 0.47 14.23 -1.52
N ARG A 18 1.38 14.57 -0.59
CA ARG A 18 2.84 14.51 -0.78
C ARG A 18 3.53 13.50 0.11
N VAL A 19 2.80 12.90 1.04
CA VAL A 19 3.30 11.93 2.00
C VAL A 19 2.76 10.55 1.68
N ALA A 20 3.61 9.54 1.81
CA ALA A 20 3.18 8.14 1.78
C ALA A 20 3.66 7.39 3.02
N VAL A 21 2.80 6.56 3.58
CA VAL A 21 3.11 5.57 4.62
C VAL A 21 3.21 4.21 3.95
N VAL A 22 4.39 3.59 4.03
CA VAL A 22 4.69 2.31 3.41
C VAL A 22 4.85 1.26 4.51
N LEU A 23 3.96 0.27 4.55
CA LEU A 23 3.98 -0.77 5.56
C LEU A 23 5.03 -1.84 5.21
N ALA A 24 6.20 -1.78 5.85
CA ALA A 24 7.35 -2.61 5.53
C ALA A 24 7.78 -3.57 6.67
N ARG A 25 6.99 -3.67 7.77
CA ARG A 25 7.28 -4.53 8.90
C ARG A 25 6.95 -6.00 8.68
N GLY A 26 6.30 -6.37 7.58
CA GLY A 26 5.83 -7.74 7.35
C GLY A 26 6.88 -8.81 7.69
N LEU A 27 6.53 -9.77 8.57
CA LEU A 27 7.45 -10.81 9.09
C LEU A 27 7.87 -11.84 8.03
N GLY A 28 7.30 -11.82 6.83
CA GLY A 28 7.64 -12.71 5.73
C GLY A 28 7.53 -14.20 6.07
N THR A 29 6.59 -14.59 6.94
CA THR A 29 6.45 -15.98 7.41
C THR A 29 6.32 -16.98 6.29
N ARG A 30 5.55 -16.68 5.24
CA ARG A 30 5.41 -17.54 4.05
C ARG A 30 6.71 -17.59 3.25
N MET A 31 7.41 -16.47 3.10
CA MET A 31 8.71 -16.37 2.44
C MET A 31 9.76 -17.22 3.13
N ARG A 32 9.81 -17.18 4.48
CA ARG A 32 10.73 -17.99 5.27
C ARG A 32 10.37 -19.49 5.28
N ALA A 33 9.07 -19.82 5.25
CA ALA A 33 8.59 -21.20 5.25
C ALA A 33 8.74 -21.90 3.89
N SER A 34 8.87 -21.17 2.78
CA SER A 34 9.06 -21.75 1.44
C SER A 34 10.40 -22.50 1.38
N SER A 35 10.40 -23.67 0.74
CA SER A 35 11.60 -24.51 0.62
C SER A 35 12.70 -23.82 -0.18
N PRO A 36 13.98 -23.85 0.26
CA PRO A 36 15.10 -23.34 -0.53
C PRO A 36 15.42 -24.17 -1.78
N ALA A 37 15.00 -25.44 -1.80
CA ALA A 37 15.37 -26.39 -2.85
C ALA A 37 14.68 -26.04 -4.17
N GLY A 38 15.47 -25.74 -5.20
CA GLY A 38 14.99 -25.52 -6.58
C GLY A 38 14.50 -24.11 -6.89
N SER A 39 14.69 -23.13 -6.01
CA SER A 39 14.16 -21.77 -6.21
C SER A 39 14.95 -20.89 -7.19
N GLY A 40 16.12 -21.32 -7.67
CA GLY A 40 16.97 -20.52 -8.58
C GLY A 40 17.43 -19.17 -8.02
N LEU A 41 17.30 -18.95 -6.71
CA LEU A 41 17.63 -17.69 -6.05
C LEU A 41 19.14 -17.46 -6.01
N THR A 42 19.54 -16.20 -6.19
CA THR A 42 20.90 -15.76 -5.88
C THR A 42 21.18 -15.88 -4.37
N SER A 43 22.45 -15.87 -3.97
CA SER A 43 22.84 -15.90 -2.55
C SER A 43 22.27 -14.70 -1.78
N GLN A 44 22.21 -13.54 -2.40
CA GLN A 44 21.61 -12.32 -1.80
C GLN A 44 20.10 -12.45 -1.61
N GLN A 45 19.38 -12.95 -2.61
CA GLN A 45 17.94 -13.23 -2.51
C GLN A 45 17.64 -14.28 -1.45
N ALA A 46 18.45 -15.34 -1.38
CA ALA A 46 18.28 -16.37 -0.35
C ALA A 46 18.46 -15.81 1.08
N THR A 47 19.45 -14.93 1.28
CA THR A 47 19.69 -14.24 2.55
C THR A 47 18.52 -13.31 2.90
N ALA A 48 18.05 -12.50 1.95
CA ALA A 48 16.91 -11.60 2.14
C ALA A 48 15.61 -12.38 2.43
N ALA A 49 15.40 -13.51 1.75
CA ALA A 49 14.25 -14.38 2.02
C ALA A 49 14.29 -14.99 3.42
N ALA A 50 15.48 -15.30 3.94
CA ALA A 50 15.66 -15.83 5.29
C ALA A 50 15.39 -14.77 6.37
N SER A 51 15.72 -13.50 6.13
CA SER A 51 15.40 -12.39 7.05
C SER A 51 13.90 -12.11 7.11
N GLY A 52 13.17 -12.39 6.03
CA GLY A 52 11.73 -12.16 5.90
C GLY A 52 11.37 -10.71 5.50
N TYR A 53 12.33 -9.81 5.36
CA TYR A 53 12.11 -8.43 4.90
C TYR A 53 11.89 -8.40 3.38
N LYS A 54 10.67 -8.70 2.96
CA LYS A 54 10.28 -8.77 1.55
C LYS A 54 10.53 -7.47 0.79
N ALA A 55 10.29 -6.32 1.45
CA ALA A 55 10.53 -5.01 0.87
C ALA A 55 12.00 -4.80 0.47
N LEU A 56 12.94 -5.42 1.20
CA LEU A 56 14.37 -5.37 0.91
C LEU A 56 14.85 -6.48 -0.04
N MET A 57 13.95 -7.26 -0.64
CA MET A 57 14.31 -8.31 -1.60
C MET A 57 15.05 -7.71 -2.80
N PRO A 58 16.26 -8.20 -3.12
CA PRO A 58 16.96 -7.81 -4.34
C PRO A 58 16.18 -8.24 -5.59
N ILE A 59 15.88 -7.27 -6.44
CA ILE A 59 15.18 -7.43 -7.73
C ILE A 59 16.03 -6.70 -8.79
N GLY A 60 16.75 -7.43 -9.62
CA GLY A 60 17.72 -6.85 -10.53
C GLY A 60 18.79 -6.03 -9.79
N GLU A 61 19.01 -4.79 -10.19
CA GLU A 61 20.01 -3.88 -9.61
C GLU A 61 19.52 -3.16 -8.35
N HIS A 62 18.22 -3.23 -8.04
CA HIS A 62 17.57 -2.52 -6.95
C HIS A 62 16.92 -3.48 -5.95
N ARG A 63 16.29 -2.94 -4.91
CA ARG A 63 15.40 -3.68 -4.03
C ARG A 63 13.94 -3.41 -4.40
N LEU A 64 13.04 -4.32 -4.05
CA LEU A 64 11.60 -4.14 -4.35
C LEU A 64 11.08 -2.80 -3.87
N ILE A 65 11.50 -2.36 -2.68
CA ILE A 65 11.09 -1.08 -2.09
C ILE A 65 11.49 0.11 -2.96
N ASP A 66 12.64 0.06 -3.66
CA ASP A 66 13.14 1.16 -4.47
C ASP A 66 12.22 1.42 -5.68
N TYR A 67 11.74 0.35 -6.32
CA TYR A 67 10.73 0.45 -7.38
C TYR A 67 9.43 1.04 -6.87
N SER A 68 8.97 0.61 -5.68
CA SER A 68 7.74 1.10 -5.07
C SER A 68 7.85 2.58 -4.68
N LEU A 69 9.00 2.99 -4.11
CA LEU A 69 9.27 4.39 -3.78
C LEU A 69 9.37 5.26 -5.04
N SER A 70 10.05 4.79 -6.10
CA SER A 70 10.11 5.50 -7.38
C SER A 70 8.72 5.69 -8.01
N ALA A 71 7.85 4.68 -7.94
CA ALA A 71 6.47 4.81 -8.41
C ALA A 71 5.65 5.83 -7.59
N LEU A 72 5.89 5.93 -6.28
CA LEU A 72 5.30 6.94 -5.40
C LEU A 72 5.81 8.35 -5.75
N VAL A 73 7.11 8.51 -5.98
CA VAL A 73 7.71 9.78 -6.43
C VAL A 73 7.09 10.25 -7.76
N ASP A 74 6.92 9.34 -8.71
CA ASP A 74 6.27 9.65 -9.99
C ASP A 74 4.77 9.98 -9.85
N ALA A 75 4.13 9.52 -8.77
CA ALA A 75 2.78 9.94 -8.40
C ALA A 75 2.74 11.32 -7.72
N GLY A 76 3.91 11.86 -7.32
CA GLY A 76 4.09 13.17 -6.72
C GLY A 76 4.24 13.14 -5.21
N ILE A 77 4.65 12.02 -4.66
CA ILE A 77 5.05 11.90 -3.26
C ILE A 77 6.47 12.45 -3.11
N GLU A 78 6.67 13.26 -2.09
CA GLU A 78 7.93 13.94 -1.77
C GLU A 78 8.54 13.41 -0.46
N ARG A 79 7.73 12.75 0.38
CA ARG A 79 8.15 12.15 1.65
C ARG A 79 7.53 10.79 1.86
N ALA A 80 8.34 9.77 2.17
CA ALA A 80 7.90 8.42 2.51
C ALA A 80 8.20 8.11 3.97
N VAL A 81 7.22 7.63 4.71
CA VAL A 81 7.37 7.09 6.07
C VAL A 81 7.33 5.57 5.97
N LEU A 82 8.46 4.90 6.15
CA LEU A 82 8.52 3.44 6.16
C LEU A 82 8.22 2.93 7.56
N VAL A 83 7.15 2.17 7.69
CA VAL A 83 6.80 1.50 8.95
C VAL A 83 7.55 0.18 9.03
N VAL A 84 8.48 0.09 9.96
CA VAL A 84 9.41 -1.04 10.15
C VAL A 84 9.30 -1.63 11.55
N GLY A 85 9.91 -2.80 11.76
CA GLY A 85 10.04 -3.39 13.10
C GLY A 85 11.19 -2.78 13.90
N PRO A 86 11.34 -3.17 15.20
CA PRO A 86 12.46 -2.75 16.02
C PRO A 86 13.82 -3.13 15.42
N GLU A 87 13.92 -4.27 14.73
CA GLU A 87 15.13 -4.74 14.05
C GLU A 87 15.24 -4.18 12.63
N HIS A 88 15.36 -2.86 12.50
CA HIS A 88 15.31 -2.16 11.21
C HIS A 88 16.68 -1.69 10.67
N GLU A 89 17.77 -2.19 11.21
CA GLU A 89 19.12 -1.78 10.78
C GLU A 89 19.40 -2.04 9.29
N ASP A 90 18.81 -3.09 8.71
CA ASP A 90 18.95 -3.36 7.28
C ASP A 90 18.24 -2.31 6.42
N PHE A 91 17.08 -1.80 6.88
CA PHE A 91 16.40 -0.69 6.22
C PHE A 91 17.22 0.60 6.33
N ARG A 92 17.75 0.93 7.52
CA ARG A 92 18.58 2.12 7.73
C ARG A 92 19.80 2.09 6.81
N ARG A 93 20.56 0.99 6.82
CA ARG A 93 21.74 0.82 5.97
C ARG A 93 21.41 0.92 4.49
N HIS A 94 20.26 0.37 4.07
CA HIS A 94 19.83 0.48 2.68
C HIS A 94 19.50 1.93 2.31
N ILE A 95 18.70 2.62 3.13
CA ILE A 95 18.34 4.03 2.91
C ILE A 95 19.59 4.92 2.85
N ASP A 96 20.54 4.72 3.76
CA ASP A 96 21.80 5.48 3.79
C ASP A 96 22.67 5.25 2.54
N SER A 97 22.44 4.17 1.79
CA SER A 97 23.12 3.88 0.53
C SER A 97 22.45 4.46 -0.72
N LEU A 98 21.24 5.02 -0.60
CA LEU A 98 20.49 5.57 -1.73
C LEU A 98 20.88 7.03 -2.03
N GLU A 99 20.93 7.37 -3.30
CA GLU A 99 21.02 8.76 -3.74
C GLU A 99 19.61 9.36 -3.83
N LEU A 100 19.17 10.03 -2.75
CA LEU A 100 17.83 10.63 -2.65
C LEU A 100 17.87 12.07 -3.14
N THR A 101 17.29 12.34 -4.29
CA THR A 101 17.19 13.69 -4.88
C THR A 101 15.76 14.21 -4.99
N ARG A 102 14.77 13.32 -4.98
CA ARG A 102 13.36 13.62 -5.19
C ARG A 102 12.47 13.21 -4.00
N LEU A 103 13.02 12.48 -3.04
CA LEU A 103 12.28 11.88 -1.93
C LEU A 103 13.05 12.04 -0.63
N THR A 104 12.35 12.33 0.45
CA THR A 104 12.86 12.14 1.82
C THR A 104 12.24 10.88 2.42
N ILE A 105 13.01 10.14 3.25
CA ILE A 105 12.54 8.91 3.86
C ILE A 105 12.70 8.98 5.37
N ASP A 106 11.60 8.82 6.09
CA ASP A 106 11.54 8.68 7.53
C ASP A 106 11.25 7.23 7.92
N LEU A 107 11.72 6.79 9.09
CA LEU A 107 11.41 5.50 9.67
C LEU A 107 10.44 5.68 10.84
N ALA A 108 9.35 4.94 10.83
CA ALA A 108 8.44 4.79 11.96
C ALA A 108 8.51 3.35 12.49
N VAL A 109 8.74 3.20 13.80
CA VAL A 109 8.91 1.86 14.40
C VAL A 109 7.58 1.37 14.99
N GLN A 110 7.04 0.33 14.40
CA GLN A 110 5.95 -0.44 14.98
C GLN A 110 6.54 -1.45 15.98
N VAL A 111 6.46 -1.18 17.26
CA VAL A 111 7.10 -2.00 18.31
C VAL A 111 6.53 -3.41 18.35
N ASN A 112 5.20 -3.55 18.38
CA ASN A 112 4.53 -4.84 18.40
C ASN A 112 3.73 -5.04 17.11
N PRO A 113 3.69 -6.26 16.51
CA PRO A 113 2.97 -6.52 15.27
C PRO A 113 1.47 -6.73 15.53
N LEU A 114 0.78 -5.68 15.99
CA LEU A 114 -0.62 -5.76 16.39
C LEU A 114 -1.61 -5.62 15.22
N GLY A 115 -1.13 -5.45 14.01
CA GLY A 115 -1.96 -5.35 12.81
C GLY A 115 -1.69 -4.09 11.98
N THR A 116 -2.44 -3.93 10.88
CA THR A 116 -2.23 -2.87 9.91
C THR A 116 -2.65 -1.49 10.40
N ALA A 117 -3.68 -1.40 11.25
CA ALA A 117 -4.08 -0.13 11.86
C ALA A 117 -3.04 0.35 12.90
N ASP A 118 -2.44 -0.56 13.66
CA ASP A 118 -1.35 -0.24 14.58
C ASP A 118 -0.10 0.21 13.82
N ALA A 119 0.19 -0.41 12.68
CA ALA A 119 1.26 0.04 11.80
C ALA A 119 1.03 1.47 11.30
N VAL A 120 -0.19 1.82 10.90
CA VAL A 120 -0.56 3.19 10.51
C VAL A 120 -0.39 4.15 11.69
N LEU A 121 -0.85 3.79 12.90
CA LEU A 121 -0.68 4.61 14.10
C LEU A 121 0.79 4.89 14.41
N SER A 122 1.68 3.94 14.17
CA SER A 122 3.12 4.12 14.39
C SER A 122 3.72 5.22 13.51
N ALA A 123 3.09 5.56 12.38
CA ALA A 123 3.55 6.60 11.48
C ALA A 123 3.02 8.02 11.82
N GLU A 124 2.09 8.16 12.77
CA GLU A 124 1.36 9.42 13.01
C GLU A 124 2.28 10.62 13.24
N ALA A 125 3.28 10.48 14.11
CA ALA A 125 4.21 11.57 14.42
C ALA A 125 5.03 12.00 13.19
N ALA A 126 5.42 11.04 12.32
CA ALA A 126 6.19 11.33 11.11
C ALA A 126 5.31 11.87 9.97
N VAL A 127 4.01 11.55 9.95
CA VAL A 127 3.04 12.12 9.00
C VAL A 127 2.74 13.58 9.30
N ASP A 128 2.84 13.99 10.56
CA ASP A 128 2.73 15.39 11.01
C ASP A 128 1.44 16.10 10.54
N GLY A 129 0.32 15.41 10.66
CA GLY A 129 -1.00 15.98 10.35
C GLY A 129 -1.31 16.16 8.85
N GLU A 130 -0.46 15.72 7.95
CA GLU A 130 -0.70 15.77 6.51
C GLU A 130 -1.59 14.62 6.02
N PRO A 131 -2.34 14.80 4.92
CA PRO A 131 -2.94 13.68 4.22
C PRO A 131 -1.86 12.81 3.57
N PHE A 132 -2.08 11.49 3.55
CA PHE A 132 -1.07 10.56 3.06
C PHE A 132 -1.65 9.40 2.26
N LEU A 133 -0.83 8.80 1.40
CA LEU A 133 -1.10 7.47 0.84
C LEU A 133 -0.64 6.40 1.82
N MET A 134 -1.39 5.31 1.92
CA MET A 134 -0.97 4.11 2.62
C MET A 134 -0.88 2.96 1.62
N VAL A 135 0.27 2.30 1.56
CA VAL A 135 0.53 1.16 0.68
C VAL A 135 1.35 0.08 1.40
N ASN A 136 1.28 -1.15 0.91
CA ASN A 136 2.13 -2.23 1.40
C ASN A 136 3.53 -2.15 0.78
N GLY A 137 4.57 -2.41 1.55
CA GLY A 137 5.96 -2.37 1.11
C GLY A 137 6.42 -3.62 0.34
N ASP A 138 5.61 -4.68 0.32
CA ASP A 138 5.85 -5.90 -0.45
C ASP A 138 5.03 -5.97 -1.76
N ASN A 139 4.38 -4.85 -2.14
CA ASN A 139 3.64 -4.70 -3.38
C ASN A 139 4.24 -3.57 -4.25
N TYR A 140 4.19 -3.77 -5.57
CA TYR A 140 4.41 -2.71 -6.55
C TYR A 140 3.08 -2.38 -7.23
N TYR A 141 2.68 -1.12 -7.13
CA TYR A 141 1.39 -0.63 -7.65
C TYR A 141 1.55 0.13 -8.97
N PRO A 142 0.55 0.08 -9.87
CA PRO A 142 0.56 0.90 -11.08
C PRO A 142 0.67 2.40 -10.73
N ARG A 143 1.62 3.10 -11.36
CA ARG A 143 1.89 4.55 -11.15
C ARG A 143 0.63 5.41 -11.31
N ARG A 144 -0.25 5.04 -12.26
CA ARG A 144 -1.51 5.76 -12.49
C ARG A 144 -2.42 5.69 -11.24
N VAL A 145 -2.58 4.52 -10.64
CA VAL A 145 -3.41 4.32 -9.45
C VAL A 145 -2.92 5.16 -8.29
N LEU A 146 -1.61 5.14 -8.03
CA LEU A 146 -0.99 5.97 -6.99
C LEU A 146 -1.21 7.46 -7.24
N ARG A 147 -1.09 7.91 -8.50
CA ARG A 147 -1.32 9.30 -8.90
C ARG A 147 -2.78 9.73 -8.71
N ASP A 148 -3.72 8.87 -9.06
CA ASP A 148 -5.15 9.15 -8.92
C ASP A 148 -5.52 9.26 -7.43
N LEU A 149 -5.01 8.37 -6.57
CA LEU A 149 -5.13 8.48 -5.12
C LEU A 149 -4.50 9.78 -4.59
N ALA A 150 -3.27 10.11 -5.00
CA ALA A 150 -2.57 11.32 -4.51
C ALA A 150 -3.29 12.63 -4.87
N ARG A 151 -4.04 12.63 -5.96
CA ARG A 151 -4.83 13.80 -6.42
C ARG A 151 -6.24 13.86 -5.82
N HIS A 152 -6.70 12.78 -5.24
CA HIS A 152 -8.04 12.74 -4.65
C HIS A 152 -8.11 13.65 -3.40
N ARG A 153 -9.33 14.07 -3.02
CA ARG A 153 -9.59 14.80 -1.78
C ARG A 153 -10.37 13.91 -0.81
N GLY A 154 -10.07 14.02 0.47
CA GLY A 154 -10.71 13.18 1.50
C GLY A 154 -10.18 11.74 1.52
N ASN A 155 -10.85 10.86 2.22
CA ASN A 155 -10.45 9.46 2.34
C ASN A 155 -10.86 8.68 1.09
N ALA A 156 -9.97 7.83 0.58
CA ALA A 156 -10.24 7.01 -0.60
C ALA A 156 -9.48 5.67 -0.55
N LEU A 157 -9.97 4.70 -1.31
CA LEU A 157 -9.23 3.49 -1.62
C LEU A 157 -9.27 3.20 -3.13
N ALA A 158 -8.25 2.52 -3.62
CA ALA A 158 -8.24 1.97 -4.96
C ALA A 158 -9.02 0.64 -4.97
N GLY A 159 -10.13 0.60 -5.69
CA GLY A 159 -10.88 -0.60 -5.98
C GLY A 159 -10.38 -1.22 -7.28
N PHE A 160 -9.53 -2.23 -7.18
CA PHE A 160 -8.93 -2.88 -8.34
C PHE A 160 -9.93 -3.82 -9.02
N ASP A 161 -10.11 -3.68 -10.33
CA ASP A 161 -10.88 -4.63 -11.13
C ASP A 161 -10.26 -6.03 -11.00
N ARG A 162 -11.06 -6.99 -10.54
CA ARG A 162 -10.59 -8.34 -10.27
C ARG A 162 -10.12 -9.07 -11.53
N ALA A 163 -10.79 -8.88 -12.66
CA ALA A 163 -10.39 -9.51 -13.93
C ALA A 163 -9.07 -8.93 -14.44
N ALA A 164 -8.85 -7.61 -14.28
CA ALA A 164 -7.59 -6.97 -14.63
C ALA A 164 -6.44 -7.47 -13.72
N LEU A 165 -6.68 -7.61 -12.41
CA LEU A 165 -5.67 -8.21 -11.51
C LEU A 165 -5.30 -9.63 -11.94
N VAL A 166 -6.29 -10.48 -12.26
CA VAL A 166 -6.02 -11.86 -12.73
C VAL A 166 -5.19 -11.87 -14.01
N ALA A 167 -5.46 -10.95 -14.92
CA ALA A 167 -4.77 -10.89 -16.21
C ALA A 167 -3.36 -10.29 -16.16
N GLU A 168 -3.15 -9.33 -15.27
CA GLU A 168 -1.98 -8.45 -15.33
C GLU A 168 -1.07 -8.52 -14.09
N SER A 169 -1.46 -9.19 -12.98
CA SER A 169 -0.59 -9.37 -11.81
C SER A 169 0.16 -10.70 -11.86
N ASN A 170 1.15 -10.87 -10.97
CA ASN A 170 1.77 -12.16 -10.69
C ASN A 170 1.02 -12.99 -9.65
N ILE A 171 -0.21 -12.57 -9.30
CA ILE A 171 -0.97 -13.17 -8.19
C ILE A 171 -1.91 -14.22 -8.77
N PRO A 172 -1.86 -15.48 -8.33
CA PRO A 172 -2.79 -16.52 -8.78
C PRO A 172 -4.27 -16.14 -8.53
N ALA A 173 -5.15 -16.51 -9.44
CA ALA A 173 -6.58 -16.18 -9.39
C ALA A 173 -7.24 -16.63 -8.08
N GLU A 174 -6.84 -17.77 -7.54
CA GLU A 174 -7.34 -18.30 -6.25
C GLU A 174 -6.97 -17.39 -5.08
N ARG A 175 -5.78 -16.76 -5.11
CA ARG A 175 -5.38 -15.77 -4.11
C ARG A 175 -6.15 -14.47 -4.25
N ILE A 176 -6.36 -14.00 -5.48
CA ILE A 176 -7.16 -12.79 -5.75
C ILE A 176 -8.60 -12.99 -5.27
N ALA A 177 -9.17 -14.19 -5.43
CA ALA A 177 -10.49 -14.53 -4.94
C ALA A 177 -10.64 -14.43 -3.40
N ALA A 178 -9.53 -14.51 -2.66
CA ALA A 178 -9.50 -14.39 -1.21
C ALA A 178 -9.26 -12.95 -0.71
N PHE A 179 -9.02 -11.99 -1.60
CA PHE A 179 -8.87 -10.59 -1.24
C PHE A 179 -10.20 -9.96 -0.85
N ALA A 180 -10.13 -8.88 -0.08
CA ALA A 180 -11.31 -8.18 0.38
C ALA A 180 -12.08 -7.58 -0.80
N LEU A 181 -13.36 -7.95 -0.95
CA LEU A 181 -14.26 -7.35 -1.91
C LEU A 181 -14.69 -5.96 -1.43
N VAL A 182 -14.72 -5.02 -2.35
CA VAL A 182 -15.16 -3.65 -2.12
C VAL A 182 -16.55 -3.46 -2.74
N ARG A 183 -17.52 -3.08 -1.91
CA ARG A 183 -18.86 -2.66 -2.37
C ARG A 183 -18.95 -1.16 -2.34
N ALA A 184 -19.34 -0.56 -3.44
CA ALA A 184 -19.46 0.87 -3.58
C ALA A 184 -20.79 1.22 -4.27
N ARG A 185 -21.36 2.36 -3.88
CA ARG A 185 -22.51 2.97 -4.56
C ARG A 185 -22.16 4.41 -4.89
N ASP A 186 -22.32 4.80 -6.13
CA ASP A 186 -22.07 6.16 -6.62
C ASP A 186 -20.63 6.65 -6.28
N GLY A 187 -19.66 5.71 -6.30
CA GLY A 187 -18.26 6.00 -5.96
C GLY A 187 -17.96 6.10 -4.46
N ALA A 188 -18.95 5.95 -3.58
CA ALA A 188 -18.76 5.91 -2.14
C ALA A 188 -18.70 4.46 -1.63
N LEU A 189 -17.79 4.19 -0.70
CA LEU A 189 -17.65 2.90 -0.06
C LEU A 189 -18.88 2.59 0.79
N GLU A 190 -19.50 1.43 0.54
CA GLU A 190 -20.55 0.89 1.40
C GLU A 190 -20.01 -0.18 2.34
N GLU A 191 -19.16 -1.08 1.82
CA GLU A 191 -18.65 -2.20 2.60
C GLU A 191 -17.33 -2.73 2.04
N ILE A 192 -16.46 -3.20 2.92
CA ILE A 192 -15.31 -4.06 2.58
C ILE A 192 -15.55 -5.42 3.19
N VAL A 193 -15.73 -6.44 2.35
CA VAL A 193 -16.00 -7.82 2.76
C VAL A 193 -14.68 -8.57 2.82
N GLU A 194 -14.12 -8.73 4.02
CA GLU A 194 -12.91 -9.50 4.24
C GLU A 194 -13.14 -11.00 4.01
N LYS A 195 -12.19 -11.66 3.36
CA LYS A 195 -12.20 -13.11 3.09
C LYS A 195 -13.57 -13.61 2.62
N PRO A 196 -14.08 -13.06 1.51
CA PRO A 196 -15.41 -13.40 1.00
C PRO A 196 -15.52 -14.89 0.71
N SER A 197 -16.69 -15.49 0.95
CA SER A 197 -16.95 -16.86 0.54
C SER A 197 -16.96 -16.98 -0.99
N ALA A 198 -16.73 -18.20 -1.49
CA ALA A 198 -16.76 -18.47 -2.93
C ALA A 198 -18.12 -18.08 -3.57
N GLU A 199 -19.21 -18.17 -2.82
CA GLU A 199 -20.54 -17.75 -3.25
C GLU A 199 -20.63 -16.22 -3.40
N VAL A 200 -20.14 -15.46 -2.41
CA VAL A 200 -20.07 -13.99 -2.45
C VAL A 200 -19.20 -13.53 -3.61
N VAL A 201 -18.05 -14.17 -3.84
CA VAL A 201 -17.15 -13.87 -4.97
C VAL A 201 -17.84 -14.10 -6.32
N ARG A 202 -18.57 -15.22 -6.47
CA ARG A 202 -19.32 -15.52 -7.71
C ARG A 202 -20.45 -14.52 -7.95
N ALA A 203 -21.22 -14.22 -6.91
CA ALA A 203 -22.33 -13.27 -7.00
C ALA A 203 -21.86 -11.85 -7.36
N ALA A 204 -20.69 -11.45 -6.89
CA ALA A 204 -20.10 -10.14 -7.20
C ALA A 204 -19.62 -10.00 -8.66
N GLY A 205 -19.37 -11.11 -9.35
CA GLY A 205 -18.94 -11.08 -10.75
C GLY A 205 -17.43 -10.87 -10.97
N PRO A 206 -16.92 -11.02 -12.20
CA PRO A 206 -15.48 -10.97 -12.49
C PRO A 206 -14.87 -9.58 -12.34
N HIS A 207 -15.64 -8.53 -12.49
CA HIS A 207 -15.19 -7.13 -12.41
C HIS A 207 -15.44 -6.49 -11.04
N ALA A 208 -15.83 -7.28 -10.02
CA ALA A 208 -16.01 -6.76 -8.67
C ALA A 208 -14.71 -6.15 -8.15
N PRO A 209 -14.75 -4.92 -7.62
CA PRO A 209 -13.56 -4.29 -7.08
C PRO A 209 -13.02 -5.06 -5.87
N VAL A 210 -11.70 -5.19 -5.79
CA VAL A 210 -11.00 -5.77 -4.64
C VAL A 210 -9.99 -4.77 -4.06
N SER A 211 -9.77 -4.86 -2.75
CA SER A 211 -8.76 -4.04 -2.06
C SER A 211 -7.39 -4.71 -2.15
N MET A 212 -6.39 -3.93 -2.51
CA MET A 212 -4.97 -4.28 -2.45
C MET A 212 -4.21 -3.41 -1.43
N ASN A 213 -4.91 -2.87 -0.43
CA ASN A 213 -4.35 -1.98 0.59
C ASN A 213 -3.65 -0.74 0.02
N ALA A 214 -4.24 -0.14 -1.00
CA ALA A 214 -3.84 1.15 -1.52
C ALA A 214 -4.91 2.19 -1.16
N PHE A 215 -4.59 3.04 -0.18
CA PHE A 215 -5.50 4.03 0.39
C PHE A 215 -4.91 5.43 0.32
N ARG A 216 -5.79 6.41 0.31
CA ARG A 216 -5.50 7.78 0.71
C ARG A 216 -6.27 8.09 1.98
N PHE A 217 -5.57 8.61 2.97
CA PHE A 217 -6.18 9.00 4.25
C PHE A 217 -5.96 10.48 4.55
N THR A 218 -6.95 11.05 5.25
CA THR A 218 -6.77 12.26 6.05
C THR A 218 -6.30 11.86 7.46
N PRO A 219 -5.75 12.79 8.27
CA PRO A 219 -5.29 12.49 9.63
C PRO A 219 -6.37 11.91 10.56
N GLU A 220 -7.65 12.05 10.20
CA GLU A 220 -8.77 11.47 10.96
C GLU A 220 -8.68 9.94 11.12
N ILE A 221 -7.93 9.26 10.22
CA ILE A 221 -7.71 7.82 10.31
C ILE A 221 -7.01 7.42 11.61
N PHE A 222 -6.11 8.25 12.15
CA PHE A 222 -5.41 7.94 13.39
C PHE A 222 -6.39 7.86 14.59
N ALA A 223 -7.37 8.78 14.66
CA ALA A 223 -8.41 8.70 15.67
C ALA A 223 -9.32 7.47 15.47
N ALA A 224 -9.60 7.07 14.23
CA ALA A 224 -10.33 5.85 13.93
C ALA A 224 -9.54 4.60 14.36
N CYS A 225 -8.24 4.51 14.04
CA CYS A 225 -7.37 3.42 14.47
C CYS A 225 -7.32 3.22 15.99
N ARG A 226 -7.42 4.30 16.77
CA ARG A 226 -7.45 4.21 18.25
C ARG A 226 -8.78 3.70 18.81
N ARG A 227 -9.85 3.76 18.04
CA ARG A 227 -11.21 3.35 18.50
C ARG A 227 -11.56 1.90 18.20
N ILE A 228 -10.84 1.25 17.31
CA ILE A 228 -11.12 -0.15 16.95
C ILE A 228 -10.62 -1.12 18.01
N THR A 229 -11.21 -2.29 18.03
CA THR A 229 -10.82 -3.42 18.86
C THR A 229 -10.20 -4.51 17.99
N PRO A 230 -9.35 -5.39 18.55
CA PRO A 230 -8.78 -6.48 17.80
C PRO A 230 -9.84 -7.37 17.14
N SER A 231 -9.60 -7.74 15.90
CA SER A 231 -10.42 -8.70 15.15
C SER A 231 -10.37 -10.09 15.79
N PRO A 232 -11.19 -11.06 15.36
CA PRO A 232 -11.12 -12.45 15.84
C PRO A 232 -9.72 -13.10 15.66
N ARG A 233 -8.84 -12.49 14.86
CA ARG A 233 -7.44 -12.90 14.69
C ARG A 233 -6.49 -12.28 15.72
N GLY A 234 -6.99 -11.40 16.58
CA GLY A 234 -6.19 -10.64 17.52
C GLY A 234 -5.45 -9.44 16.89
N GLU A 235 -5.80 -9.02 15.67
CA GLU A 235 -5.15 -7.95 14.93
C GLU A 235 -6.03 -6.69 14.84
N LEU A 236 -5.42 -5.51 14.91
CA LEU A 236 -6.06 -4.23 14.63
C LEU A 236 -5.99 -3.98 13.12
N GLU A 237 -7.12 -4.22 12.45
CA GLU A 237 -7.20 -4.19 10.99
C GLU A 237 -7.47 -2.76 10.49
N ILE A 238 -6.76 -2.33 9.44
CA ILE A 238 -7.00 -1.02 8.84
C ILE A 238 -8.42 -0.89 8.28
N VAL A 239 -9.00 -1.99 7.82
CA VAL A 239 -10.38 -2.03 7.29
C VAL A 239 -11.39 -1.67 8.37
N ASP A 240 -11.18 -2.07 9.63
CA ASP A 240 -12.05 -1.71 10.74
C ASP A 240 -11.92 -0.22 11.08
N ALA A 241 -10.71 0.34 10.99
CA ALA A 241 -10.52 1.77 11.13
C ALA A 241 -11.18 2.56 9.99
N VAL A 242 -11.14 2.06 8.75
CA VAL A 242 -11.84 2.65 7.60
C VAL A 242 -13.36 2.70 7.86
N ARG A 243 -13.95 1.63 8.40
CA ARG A 243 -15.37 1.58 8.79
C ARG A 243 -15.72 2.57 9.91
N ALA A 244 -14.75 2.88 10.77
CA ALA A 244 -14.92 3.80 11.90
C ALA A 244 -14.67 5.28 11.55
N LEU A 245 -14.32 5.59 10.30
CA LEU A 245 -14.19 6.98 9.84
C LEU A 245 -15.53 7.73 9.90
N PRO A 246 -15.54 9.01 10.30
CA PRO A 246 -16.78 9.77 10.45
C PRO A 246 -17.38 10.23 9.11
N GLY A 247 -16.59 10.23 8.04
CA GLY A 247 -16.98 10.74 6.72
C GLY A 247 -16.92 9.66 5.63
N PRO A 248 -17.36 10.02 4.41
CA PRO A 248 -17.36 9.10 3.29
C PRO A 248 -15.94 8.72 2.87
N VAL A 249 -15.80 7.49 2.42
CA VAL A 249 -14.58 6.99 1.77
C VAL A 249 -14.88 6.76 0.30
N SER A 250 -14.14 7.38 -0.59
CA SER A 250 -14.33 7.21 -2.03
C SER A 250 -13.68 5.90 -2.51
N VAL A 251 -14.31 5.24 -3.46
CA VAL A 251 -13.73 4.10 -4.17
C VAL A 251 -13.31 4.55 -5.56
N LEU A 252 -12.00 4.63 -5.79
CA LEU A 252 -11.45 4.96 -7.10
C LEU A 252 -11.28 3.69 -7.91
N SER A 253 -11.89 3.65 -9.08
CA SER A 253 -11.74 2.52 -9.99
C SER A 253 -10.29 2.40 -10.44
N ALA A 254 -9.69 1.25 -10.21
CA ALA A 254 -8.31 0.95 -10.53
C ALA A 254 -8.22 -0.23 -11.51
N THR A 255 -7.43 -0.08 -12.54
CA THR A 255 -7.08 -1.12 -13.50
C THR A 255 -5.59 -1.33 -13.56
N GLY A 256 -5.16 -2.50 -13.98
CA GLY A 256 -3.75 -2.89 -14.04
C GLY A 256 -3.36 -3.90 -12.97
N GLY A 257 -2.24 -4.57 -13.18
CA GLY A 257 -1.69 -5.57 -12.27
C GLY A 257 -0.95 -4.93 -11.11
N VAL A 258 -1.12 -5.50 -9.93
CA VAL A 258 -0.25 -5.25 -8.77
C VAL A 258 0.75 -6.41 -8.72
N LEU A 259 2.04 -6.11 -8.55
CA LEU A 259 3.01 -7.17 -8.28
C LEU A 259 3.10 -7.38 -6.77
N ASP A 260 3.00 -8.63 -6.36
CA ASP A 260 3.01 -9.03 -4.94
C ASP A 260 4.14 -10.03 -4.68
N LEU A 261 4.97 -9.72 -3.70
CA LEU A 261 6.05 -10.59 -3.27
C LEU A 261 5.68 -11.29 -1.97
N SER A 262 4.98 -12.41 -2.08
CA SER A 262 4.56 -13.18 -0.91
C SER A 262 5.43 -14.38 -0.60
N ARG A 263 5.92 -15.06 -1.63
CA ARG A 263 6.68 -16.30 -1.55
C ARG A 263 7.98 -16.21 -2.36
N ARG A 264 8.87 -17.17 -2.20
CA ARG A 264 10.13 -17.25 -2.97
C ARG A 264 9.88 -17.44 -4.47
N GLU A 265 8.85 -18.18 -4.82
CA GLU A 265 8.45 -18.46 -6.19
C GLU A 265 8.02 -17.20 -6.95
N ASP A 266 7.55 -16.17 -6.24
CA ASP A 266 7.12 -14.90 -6.82
C ASP A 266 8.31 -14.06 -7.32
N ILE A 267 9.54 -14.29 -6.81
CA ILE A 267 10.71 -13.42 -7.04
C ILE A 267 11.05 -13.33 -8.52
N ALA A 268 11.16 -14.46 -9.21
CA ALA A 268 11.57 -14.50 -10.62
C ALA A 268 10.57 -13.77 -11.53
N GLU A 269 9.27 -13.91 -11.26
CA GLU A 269 8.24 -13.24 -12.04
C GLU A 269 8.19 -11.73 -11.75
N VAL A 270 8.33 -11.32 -10.48
CA VAL A 270 8.43 -9.91 -10.10
C VAL A 270 9.65 -9.26 -10.74
N GLU A 271 10.80 -9.94 -10.73
CA GLU A 271 12.03 -9.46 -11.37
C GLU A 271 11.86 -9.31 -12.89
N ALA A 272 11.27 -10.30 -13.56
CA ALA A 272 11.01 -10.24 -15.00
C ALA A 272 10.08 -9.07 -15.37
N ARG A 273 9.05 -8.81 -14.58
CA ARG A 273 8.08 -7.72 -14.81
C ARG A 273 8.61 -6.33 -14.49
N LEU A 274 9.55 -6.22 -13.56
CA LEU A 274 10.22 -4.95 -13.22
C LEU A 274 11.48 -4.71 -14.06
N SER A 275 11.89 -5.67 -14.88
CA SER A 275 13.03 -5.52 -15.79
C SER A 275 12.83 -4.31 -16.70
N GLY A 276 13.85 -3.43 -16.78
CA GLY A 276 13.78 -2.18 -17.53
C GLY A 276 12.95 -1.07 -16.90
N THR A 277 12.39 -1.29 -15.71
CA THR A 277 11.74 -0.21 -14.96
C THR A 277 12.81 0.68 -14.33
N GLU A 278 12.82 1.94 -14.71
CA GLU A 278 13.74 2.94 -14.16
C GLU A 278 13.36 3.28 -12.71
N VAL A 279 14.36 3.36 -11.83
CA VAL A 279 14.25 3.80 -10.44
C VAL A 279 14.92 5.16 -10.30
N SER A 280 14.16 6.14 -9.78
CA SER A 280 14.63 7.52 -9.56
C SER A 280 14.04 8.05 -8.25
N LEU A 281 14.89 8.33 -7.28
CA LEU A 281 14.52 8.68 -5.89
C LEU A 281 15.01 10.06 -5.47
#